data_54ab179324cba3036e0ee9dda33a68fd
#
_entry.id   54ab179324cba3036e0ee9dda33a68fd
#
_cell.length_a   1.000
_cell.length_b   1.000
_cell.length_c   1.000
_cell.angle_alpha   90.00
_cell.angle_beta   90.00
_cell.angle_gamma   90.00
#
_symmetry.space_group_name_H-M   'P 1'
#
loop_
_entity.id
_entity.type
_entity.pdbx_description
1 polymer ?
#
loop_
_entity_poly.entity_id
_entity_poly.type
_entity_poly.pdbx_seq_one_letter_code
_entity_poly.pdbx_strand_id
1 'polypeptide(L)'
;MDQEILNSYSKLNDLNVSRETFLDFENYISMIIEKNKKINIISQKTSSKKSIIERHIIDSAQIIDFVDLNCDTTTDLGSGAGMPGIVVAIILKNMKNNMEVHLYEKSYHKSHFLEEVSKKLKLNTKVFQKNIFETKNLETGTIMSRAFKPMPIVLDLVYENFSRFKNLIFFMGKNGKEIFEKSKNDWDLEYIEKKSLTNEDSFLLNIKKISKKNKKRYKKN
;
A
#
# COMPACT_ATOMS: atom_id res chain seq x y z
N MET A 1 15.91 23.98 -2.20
CA MET A 1 15.09 22.95 -2.84
C MET A 1 14.44 23.61 -4.05
N ASP A 2 14.55 22.96 -5.18
CA ASP A 2 14.14 23.52 -6.46
C ASP A 2 12.61 23.70 -6.47
N GLN A 3 12.10 24.85 -6.92
CA GLN A 3 10.66 25.15 -6.99
C GLN A 3 9.93 24.13 -7.85
N GLU A 4 10.62 23.57 -8.85
CA GLU A 4 10.09 22.51 -9.73
C GLU A 4 9.80 21.21 -8.95
N ILE A 5 10.65 20.87 -7.98
CA ILE A 5 10.43 19.69 -7.11
C ILE A 5 9.19 19.90 -6.25
N LEU A 6 9.06 21.07 -5.61
CA LEU A 6 7.87 21.38 -4.79
C LEU A 6 6.58 21.33 -5.61
N ASN A 7 6.61 21.88 -6.83
CA ASN A 7 5.46 21.86 -7.73
C ASN A 7 5.07 20.41 -8.13
N SER A 8 6.05 19.51 -8.25
CA SER A 8 5.80 18.09 -8.56
C SER A 8 5.02 17.37 -7.46
N TYR A 9 5.11 17.87 -6.22
CA TYR A 9 4.40 17.31 -5.06
C TYR A 9 3.20 18.14 -4.61
N SER A 10 2.73 19.10 -5.43
CA SER A 10 1.63 20.01 -5.07
C SER A 10 0.36 19.30 -4.57
N LYS A 11 0.06 18.10 -5.11
CA LYS A 11 -1.06 17.25 -4.67
C LYS A 11 -0.89 16.69 -3.24
N LEU A 12 0.28 16.81 -2.62
CA LEU A 12 0.54 16.39 -1.24
C LEU A 12 0.50 17.56 -0.24
N ASN A 13 0.26 18.78 -0.69
CA ASN A 13 0.23 19.96 0.20
C ASN A 13 -0.83 19.83 1.29
N ASP A 14 -1.96 19.19 0.98
CA ASP A 14 -3.06 18.94 1.95
C ASP A 14 -2.72 17.87 3.00
N LEU A 15 -1.62 17.12 2.81
CA LEU A 15 -1.21 16.05 3.72
C LEU A 15 -0.21 16.51 4.80
N ASN A 16 0.02 17.81 4.98
CA ASN A 16 0.99 18.38 5.93
C ASN A 16 2.39 17.72 5.87
N VAL A 17 2.86 17.46 4.64
CA VAL A 17 4.14 16.78 4.40
C VAL A 17 5.28 17.79 4.57
N SER A 18 6.25 17.48 5.44
CA SER A 18 7.39 18.36 5.71
C SER A 18 8.42 18.37 4.56
N ARG A 19 9.33 19.35 4.60
CA ARG A 19 10.46 19.41 3.65
C ARG A 19 11.36 18.18 3.73
N GLU A 20 11.57 17.64 4.91
CA GLU A 20 12.36 16.43 5.17
C GLU A 20 11.72 15.22 4.50
N THR A 21 10.39 15.13 4.48
CA THR A 21 9.65 14.09 3.78
C THR A 21 9.95 14.11 2.27
N PHE A 22 9.98 15.28 1.66
CA PHE A 22 10.33 15.40 0.23
C PHE A 22 11.77 14.99 -0.07
N LEU A 23 12.72 15.28 0.83
CA LEU A 23 14.10 14.80 0.69
C LEU A 23 14.19 13.27 0.80
N ASP A 24 13.46 12.67 1.72
CA ASP A 24 13.38 11.21 1.84
C ASP A 24 12.74 10.58 0.59
N PHE A 25 11.70 11.19 0.02
CA PHE A 25 11.12 10.73 -1.26
C PHE A 25 12.12 10.83 -2.41
N GLU A 26 12.86 11.93 -2.55
CA GLU A 26 13.87 12.10 -3.59
C GLU A 26 14.99 11.05 -3.46
N ASN A 27 15.44 10.77 -2.25
CA ASN A 27 16.41 9.72 -1.98
C ASN A 27 15.86 8.33 -2.37
N TYR A 28 14.62 8.05 -1.99
CA TYR A 28 13.95 6.79 -2.34
C TYR A 28 13.78 6.61 -3.86
N ILE A 29 13.33 7.67 -4.56
CA ILE A 29 13.19 7.67 -6.03
C ILE A 29 14.55 7.41 -6.70
N SER A 30 15.61 8.04 -6.22
CA SER A 30 16.97 7.82 -6.74
C SER A 30 17.41 6.36 -6.58
N MET A 31 17.10 5.73 -5.43
CA MET A 31 17.38 4.31 -5.20
C MET A 31 16.56 3.40 -6.14
N ILE A 32 15.27 3.72 -6.37
CA ILE A 32 14.44 2.98 -7.33
C ILE A 32 15.04 3.04 -8.73
N ILE A 33 15.38 4.25 -9.21
CA ILE A 33 15.94 4.45 -10.56
C ILE A 33 17.24 3.67 -10.71
N GLU A 34 18.13 3.74 -9.73
CA GLU A 34 19.41 3.02 -9.76
C GLU A 34 19.22 1.49 -9.73
N LYS A 35 18.34 0.99 -8.86
CA LYS A 35 18.06 -0.45 -8.79
C LYS A 35 17.39 -0.95 -10.06
N ASN A 36 16.48 -0.16 -10.66
CA ASN A 36 15.74 -0.54 -11.85
C ASN A 36 16.61 -0.66 -13.12
N LYS A 37 17.82 -0.06 -13.12
CA LYS A 37 18.82 -0.29 -14.18
C LYS A 37 19.36 -1.73 -14.18
N LYS A 38 19.36 -2.40 -13.02
CA LYS A 38 19.94 -3.74 -12.84
C LYS A 38 18.86 -4.82 -12.80
N ILE A 39 17.75 -4.55 -12.13
CA ILE A 39 16.63 -5.47 -12.00
C ILE A 39 15.31 -4.69 -12.07
N ASN A 40 14.31 -5.25 -12.74
CA ASN A 40 13.00 -4.63 -12.87
C ASN A 40 12.21 -4.71 -11.54
N ILE A 41 12.39 -3.73 -10.67
CA ILE A 41 11.60 -3.61 -9.44
C ILE A 41 10.28 -2.88 -9.66
N ILE A 42 10.23 -1.99 -10.67
CA ILE A 42 9.02 -1.34 -11.19
C ILE A 42 8.97 -1.49 -12.72
N SER A 43 7.79 -1.28 -13.31
CA SER A 43 7.61 -1.32 -14.76
C SER A 43 8.44 -0.25 -15.47
N GLN A 44 9.11 -0.60 -16.58
CA GLN A 44 9.85 0.36 -17.41
C GLN A 44 8.97 1.51 -17.91
N LYS A 45 7.68 1.26 -18.19
CA LYS A 45 6.72 2.29 -18.62
C LYS A 45 6.47 3.39 -17.58
N THR A 46 6.79 3.12 -16.31
CA THR A 46 6.58 4.04 -15.18
C THR A 46 7.87 4.38 -14.45
N SER A 47 9.03 4.17 -15.07
CA SER A 47 10.35 4.32 -14.45
C SER A 47 10.95 5.73 -14.57
N SER A 48 10.32 6.66 -15.33
CA SER A 48 10.76 8.06 -15.32
C SER A 48 10.49 8.70 -13.96
N LYS A 49 11.36 9.63 -13.53
CA LYS A 49 11.22 10.33 -12.25
C LYS A 49 9.81 10.92 -12.07
N LYS A 50 9.30 11.64 -13.07
CA LYS A 50 7.96 12.21 -13.06
C LYS A 50 6.89 11.15 -12.86
N SER A 51 6.97 10.04 -13.59
CA SER A 51 6.01 8.94 -13.46
C SER A 51 6.09 8.25 -12.09
N ILE A 52 7.28 8.13 -11.50
CA ILE A 52 7.45 7.59 -10.15
C ILE A 52 6.77 8.52 -9.14
N ILE A 53 6.98 9.82 -9.23
CA ILE A 53 6.34 10.80 -8.34
C ILE A 53 4.81 10.67 -8.43
N GLU A 54 4.25 10.83 -9.62
CA GLU A 54 2.81 10.91 -9.81
C GLU A 54 2.10 9.58 -9.53
N ARG A 55 2.58 8.48 -10.15
CA ARG A 55 1.89 7.18 -10.15
C ARG A 55 2.25 6.27 -8.98
N HIS A 56 3.34 6.60 -8.27
CA HIS A 56 3.82 5.75 -7.19
C HIS A 56 3.85 6.49 -5.85
N ILE A 57 4.55 7.63 -5.76
CA ILE A 57 4.67 8.34 -4.47
C ILE A 57 3.34 8.98 -4.07
N ILE A 58 2.78 9.86 -4.92
CA ILE A 58 1.53 10.56 -4.63
C ILE A 58 0.37 9.57 -4.47
N ASP A 59 0.30 8.58 -5.38
CA ASP A 59 -0.72 7.54 -5.33
C ASP A 59 -0.66 6.74 -4.03
N SER A 60 0.54 6.43 -3.53
CA SER A 60 0.73 5.74 -2.26
C SER A 60 0.47 6.63 -1.04
N ALA A 61 0.88 7.90 -1.09
CA ALA A 61 0.76 8.82 0.04
C ALA A 61 -0.69 9.18 0.38
N GLN A 62 -1.59 9.22 -0.61
CA GLN A 62 -3.00 9.59 -0.43
C GLN A 62 -3.80 8.69 0.53
N ILE A 63 -3.26 7.53 0.93
CA ILE A 63 -3.93 6.62 1.86
C ILE A 63 -3.67 6.96 3.33
N ILE A 64 -2.79 7.93 3.62
CA ILE A 64 -2.39 8.23 5.00
C ILE A 64 -3.60 8.53 5.91
N ASP A 65 -4.65 9.15 5.36
CA ASP A 65 -5.90 9.44 6.09
C ASP A 65 -6.66 8.17 6.52
N PHE A 66 -6.37 7.03 5.90
CA PHE A 66 -6.96 5.74 6.23
C PHE A 66 -6.08 4.89 7.15
N VAL A 67 -4.82 5.28 7.35
CA VAL A 67 -3.92 4.59 8.27
C VAL A 67 -4.31 4.90 9.70
N ASP A 68 -4.52 3.85 10.50
CA ASP A 68 -4.82 4.03 11.93
C ASP A 68 -3.53 4.32 12.69
N LEU A 69 -3.28 5.61 12.93
CA LEU A 69 -2.07 6.11 13.59
C LEU A 69 -1.95 5.74 15.08
N ASN A 70 -2.98 5.15 15.68
CA ASN A 70 -3.01 4.72 17.09
C ASN A 70 -2.67 3.24 17.26
N CYS A 71 -2.27 2.54 16.20
CA CYS A 71 -1.84 1.16 16.26
C CYS A 71 -0.32 1.06 16.17
N ASP A 72 0.23 -0.02 16.73
CA ASP A 72 1.68 -0.25 16.76
C ASP A 72 2.22 -0.68 15.38
N THR A 73 1.37 -1.29 14.55
CA THR A 73 1.79 -1.87 13.27
C THR A 73 0.81 -1.58 12.13
N THR A 74 1.36 -1.46 10.92
CA THR A 74 0.64 -1.50 9.64
C THR A 74 1.32 -2.48 8.68
N THR A 75 0.56 -3.10 7.77
CA THR A 75 1.05 -4.20 6.92
C THR A 75 0.80 -3.92 5.45
N ASP A 76 1.85 -4.06 4.64
CA ASP A 76 1.80 -3.96 3.18
C ASP A 76 1.93 -5.36 2.55
N LEU A 77 0.91 -5.78 1.80
CA LEU A 77 0.82 -7.10 1.18
C LEU A 77 1.44 -7.10 -0.22
N GLY A 78 2.57 -7.81 -0.36
CA GLY A 78 3.28 -7.87 -1.63
C GLY A 78 3.93 -6.54 -1.98
N SER A 79 4.74 -6.02 -1.08
CA SER A 79 5.27 -4.65 -1.09
C SER A 79 6.03 -4.28 -2.38
N GLY A 80 6.54 -5.25 -3.12
CA GLY A 80 7.25 -5.01 -4.38
C GLY A 80 8.45 -4.10 -4.22
N ALA A 81 8.42 -2.94 -4.87
CA ALA A 81 9.42 -1.91 -4.70
C ALA A 81 9.21 -1.04 -3.43
N GLY A 82 8.19 -1.35 -2.60
CA GLY A 82 7.89 -0.63 -1.36
C GLY A 82 6.72 0.35 -1.46
N MET A 83 5.78 0.08 -2.36
CA MET A 83 4.64 0.98 -2.61
C MET A 83 3.32 0.25 -2.35
N PRO A 84 2.55 0.63 -1.32
CA PRO A 84 2.64 1.89 -0.58
C PRO A 84 3.53 1.87 0.69
N GLY A 85 3.99 0.72 1.19
CA GLY A 85 4.56 0.56 2.51
C GLY A 85 5.73 1.50 2.84
N ILE A 86 6.76 1.62 1.98
CA ILE A 86 7.90 2.54 2.19
C ILE A 86 7.44 4.01 2.17
N VAL A 87 6.49 4.37 1.31
CA VAL A 87 5.95 5.74 1.25
C VAL A 87 5.27 6.10 2.56
N VAL A 88 4.43 5.20 3.08
CA VAL A 88 3.78 5.36 4.40
C VAL A 88 4.83 5.44 5.51
N ALA A 89 5.86 4.60 5.50
CA ALA A 89 6.93 4.62 6.50
C ALA A 89 7.71 5.95 6.49
N ILE A 90 7.97 6.55 5.32
CA ILE A 90 8.60 7.87 5.19
C ILE A 90 7.71 8.93 5.84
N ILE A 91 6.40 8.93 5.55
CA ILE A 91 5.47 9.89 6.13
C ILE A 91 5.39 9.72 7.66
N LEU A 92 5.24 8.50 8.16
CA LEU A 92 5.19 8.20 9.59
C LEU A 92 6.44 8.66 10.33
N LYS A 93 7.64 8.43 9.75
CA LYS A 93 8.90 8.92 10.31
C LYS A 93 8.87 10.44 10.47
N ASN A 94 8.43 11.17 9.47
CA ASN A 94 8.38 12.64 9.50
C ASN A 94 7.26 13.18 10.41
N MET A 95 6.21 12.40 10.63
CA MET A 95 5.18 12.67 11.66
C MET A 95 5.65 12.32 13.07
N LYS A 96 6.87 11.77 13.24
CA LYS A 96 7.38 11.22 14.50
C LYS A 96 6.49 10.16 15.12
N ASN A 97 5.80 9.39 14.27
CA ASN A 97 4.99 8.26 14.70
C ASN A 97 5.84 6.99 14.73
N ASN A 98 5.80 6.25 15.84
CA ASN A 98 6.63 5.06 16.09
C ASN A 98 6.03 3.76 15.55
N MET A 99 4.96 3.82 14.75
CA MET A 99 4.35 2.65 14.12
C MET A 99 5.38 1.90 13.27
N GLU A 100 5.44 0.58 13.41
CA GLU A 100 6.27 -0.28 12.57
C GLU A 100 5.50 -0.67 11.30
N VAL A 101 6.11 -0.50 10.13
CA VAL A 101 5.54 -0.90 8.85
C VAL A 101 6.06 -2.27 8.46
N HIS A 102 5.18 -3.27 8.43
CA HIS A 102 5.49 -4.64 8.02
C HIS A 102 5.38 -4.77 6.51
N LEU A 103 6.48 -5.14 5.86
CA LEU A 103 6.60 -5.26 4.40
C LEU A 103 6.71 -6.75 4.02
N TYR A 104 5.65 -7.33 3.46
CA TYR A 104 5.66 -8.71 3.00
C TYR A 104 6.00 -8.79 1.52
N GLU A 105 7.14 -9.38 1.19
CA GLU A 105 7.60 -9.58 -0.19
C GLU A 105 8.35 -10.91 -0.33
N LYS A 106 7.89 -11.78 -1.23
CA LYS A 106 8.51 -13.10 -1.41
C LYS A 106 9.76 -13.10 -2.27
N SER A 107 9.93 -12.10 -3.14
CA SER A 107 11.09 -12.00 -4.04
C SER A 107 12.32 -11.57 -3.27
N TYR A 108 13.38 -12.39 -3.30
CA TYR A 108 14.68 -12.09 -2.67
C TYR A 108 15.22 -10.71 -3.07
N HIS A 109 15.24 -10.41 -4.35
CA HIS A 109 15.81 -9.15 -4.85
C HIS A 109 15.02 -7.92 -4.40
N LYS A 110 13.69 -8.04 -4.31
CA LYS A 110 12.82 -6.95 -3.88
C LYS A 110 12.86 -6.78 -2.36
N SER A 111 12.83 -7.87 -1.58
CA SER A 111 12.94 -7.79 -0.12
C SER A 111 14.28 -7.18 0.32
N HIS A 112 15.38 -7.58 -0.33
CA HIS A 112 16.69 -6.98 -0.08
C HIS A 112 16.73 -5.48 -0.43
N PHE A 113 16.09 -5.07 -1.53
CA PHE A 113 15.95 -3.65 -1.85
C PHE A 113 15.17 -2.89 -0.77
N LEU A 114 14.08 -3.46 -0.25
CA LEU A 114 13.31 -2.87 0.84
C LEU A 114 14.16 -2.68 2.10
N GLU A 115 15.01 -3.65 2.44
CA GLU A 115 15.96 -3.56 3.56
C GLU A 115 17.00 -2.45 3.33
N GLU A 116 17.56 -2.36 2.12
CA GLU A 116 18.51 -1.30 1.73
C GLU A 116 17.88 0.09 1.91
N VAL A 117 16.64 0.29 1.43
CA VAL A 117 15.89 1.56 1.56
C VAL A 117 15.61 1.86 3.03
N SER A 118 15.07 0.89 3.77
CA SER A 118 14.73 1.03 5.17
C SER A 118 15.91 1.47 6.02
N LYS A 119 17.06 0.83 5.82
CA LYS A 119 18.32 1.18 6.51
C LYS A 119 18.82 2.57 6.13
N LYS A 120 18.85 2.88 4.81
CA LYS A 120 19.39 4.16 4.32
C LYS A 120 18.56 5.35 4.80
N LEU A 121 17.24 5.21 4.80
CA LEU A 121 16.31 6.28 5.22
C LEU A 121 15.98 6.22 6.73
N LYS A 122 16.52 5.26 7.47
CA LYS A 122 16.26 5.03 8.90
C LYS A 122 14.75 4.94 9.19
N LEU A 123 14.05 4.10 8.44
CA LEU A 123 12.62 3.87 8.58
C LEU A 123 12.32 2.81 9.65
N ASN A 124 11.22 2.97 10.37
CA ASN A 124 10.72 1.95 11.28
C ASN A 124 9.92 0.90 10.49
N THR A 125 10.62 -0.03 9.86
CA THR A 125 10.04 -1.07 9.01
C THR A 125 10.60 -2.44 9.34
N LYS A 126 9.80 -3.47 9.10
CA LYS A 126 10.23 -4.87 9.18
C LYS A 126 9.91 -5.58 7.87
N VAL A 127 10.95 -6.08 7.20
CA VAL A 127 10.81 -6.79 5.94
C VAL A 127 10.67 -8.29 6.22
N PHE A 128 9.63 -8.90 5.65
CA PHE A 128 9.38 -10.32 5.73
C PHE A 128 9.52 -10.93 4.33
N GLN A 129 10.68 -11.56 4.08
CA GLN A 129 10.92 -12.30 2.85
C GLN A 129 10.21 -13.66 2.91
N LYS A 130 8.88 -13.66 2.78
CA LYS A 130 8.07 -14.86 2.81
C LYS A 130 6.73 -14.70 2.07
N ASN A 131 6.08 -15.82 1.82
CA ASN A 131 4.73 -15.84 1.30
C ASN A 131 3.73 -15.54 2.43
N ILE A 132 3.01 -14.44 2.34
CA ILE A 132 2.03 -14.01 3.36
C ILE A 132 0.90 -15.04 3.55
N PHE A 133 0.53 -15.81 2.51
CA PHE A 133 -0.50 -16.85 2.61
C PHE A 133 -0.17 -17.97 3.60
N GLU A 134 1.11 -18.14 3.94
CA GLU A 134 1.61 -19.15 4.88
C GLU A 134 1.68 -18.63 6.32
N THR A 135 1.33 -17.36 6.56
CA THR A 135 1.40 -16.75 7.89
C THR A 135 -0.02 -16.61 8.46
N LYS A 136 -0.23 -17.08 9.69
CA LYS A 136 -1.54 -17.08 10.37
C LYS A 136 -1.51 -16.20 11.62
N ASN A 137 -2.69 -15.85 12.12
CA ASN A 137 -2.91 -15.08 13.34
C ASN A 137 -2.21 -13.72 13.33
N LEU A 138 -2.23 -13.06 12.17
CA LEU A 138 -1.67 -11.73 12.02
C LEU A 138 -2.57 -10.68 12.66
N GLU A 139 -1.96 -9.69 13.30
CA GLU A 139 -2.62 -8.52 13.85
C GLU A 139 -1.96 -7.25 13.33
N THR A 140 -2.78 -6.27 12.95
CA THR A 140 -2.29 -4.99 12.46
C THR A 140 -3.42 -3.94 12.49
N GLY A 141 -3.08 -2.67 12.59
CA GLY A 141 -4.07 -1.60 12.49
C GLY A 141 -4.60 -1.44 11.07
N THR A 142 -3.71 -1.38 10.11
CA THR A 142 -4.05 -1.16 8.70
C THR A 142 -3.37 -2.19 7.81
N ILE A 143 -4.12 -2.75 6.87
CA ILE A 143 -3.61 -3.61 5.80
C ILE A 143 -3.67 -2.82 4.49
N MET A 144 -2.58 -2.79 3.75
CA MET A 144 -2.48 -2.14 2.45
C MET A 144 -2.29 -3.19 1.37
N SER A 145 -3.03 -3.06 0.26
CA SER A 145 -2.92 -3.96 -0.89
C SER A 145 -2.96 -3.17 -2.19
N ARG A 146 -1.83 -3.10 -2.89
CA ARG A 146 -1.68 -2.43 -4.17
C ARG A 146 -1.07 -3.37 -5.20
N ALA A 147 -1.81 -3.67 -6.26
CA ALA A 147 -1.35 -4.54 -7.36
C ALA A 147 -0.75 -5.89 -6.91
N PHE A 148 -1.19 -6.40 -5.77
CA PHE A 148 -0.69 -7.65 -5.18
C PHE A 148 -1.41 -8.88 -5.76
N LYS A 149 -2.71 -8.98 -5.51
CA LYS A 149 -3.59 -10.06 -5.96
C LYS A 149 -4.98 -9.48 -6.26
N PRO A 150 -5.81 -10.17 -7.06
CA PRO A 150 -7.21 -9.81 -7.22
C PRO A 150 -7.94 -9.69 -5.87
N MET A 151 -8.82 -8.70 -5.74
CA MET A 151 -9.51 -8.38 -4.50
C MET A 151 -10.17 -9.59 -3.81
N PRO A 152 -10.88 -10.51 -4.50
CA PRO A 152 -11.45 -11.69 -3.82
C PRO A 152 -10.41 -12.56 -3.11
N ILE A 153 -9.22 -12.74 -3.72
CA ILE A 153 -8.12 -13.51 -3.12
C ILE A 153 -7.55 -12.79 -1.88
N VAL A 154 -7.47 -11.46 -1.91
CA VAL A 154 -7.02 -10.68 -0.75
C VAL A 154 -8.05 -10.72 0.38
N LEU A 155 -9.34 -10.67 0.06
CA LEU A 155 -10.41 -10.81 1.06
C LEU A 155 -10.35 -12.17 1.76
N ASP A 156 -10.18 -13.26 1.00
CA ASP A 156 -9.99 -14.61 1.58
C ASP A 156 -8.72 -14.66 2.45
N LEU A 157 -7.59 -14.14 1.95
CA LEU A 157 -6.34 -14.08 2.71
C LEU A 157 -6.52 -13.33 4.05
N VAL A 158 -7.14 -12.15 4.02
CA VAL A 158 -7.34 -11.35 5.23
C VAL A 158 -8.28 -12.05 6.19
N TYR A 159 -9.38 -12.60 5.71
CA TYR A 159 -10.34 -13.32 6.51
C TYR A 159 -9.73 -14.56 7.21
N GLU A 160 -8.83 -15.29 6.55
CA GLU A 160 -8.24 -16.53 7.05
C GLU A 160 -6.98 -16.33 7.87
N ASN A 161 -6.23 -15.26 7.63
CA ASN A 161 -4.87 -15.10 8.16
C ASN A 161 -4.73 -13.96 9.17
N PHE A 162 -5.66 -12.99 9.19
CA PHE A 162 -5.64 -11.88 10.14
C PHE A 162 -6.71 -12.05 11.21
N SER A 163 -6.28 -12.12 12.46
CA SER A 163 -7.19 -12.19 13.62
C SER A 163 -7.75 -10.80 13.97
N ARG A 164 -7.01 -9.72 13.63
CA ARG A 164 -7.41 -8.35 13.94
C ARG A 164 -6.87 -7.34 12.93
N PHE A 165 -7.74 -6.47 12.43
CA PHE A 165 -7.40 -5.25 11.68
C PHE A 165 -8.52 -4.22 11.84
N LYS A 166 -8.24 -2.94 11.53
CA LYS A 166 -9.22 -1.85 11.50
C LYS A 166 -9.48 -1.32 10.09
N ASN A 167 -8.46 -1.39 9.23
CA ASN A 167 -8.52 -0.89 7.86
C ASN A 167 -7.90 -1.91 6.91
N LEU A 168 -8.59 -2.17 5.79
CA LEU A 168 -8.04 -2.89 4.64
C LEU A 168 -8.20 -2.01 3.40
N ILE A 169 -7.08 -1.51 2.89
CA ILE A 169 -7.05 -0.51 1.83
C ILE A 169 -6.68 -1.16 0.50
N PHE A 170 -7.55 -0.97 -0.50
CA PHE A 170 -7.30 -1.34 -1.89
C PHE A 170 -7.15 -0.10 -2.77
N PHE A 171 -6.23 -0.20 -3.72
CA PHE A 171 -6.09 0.72 -4.83
C PHE A 171 -6.81 0.14 -6.05
N MET A 172 -7.95 0.72 -6.39
CA MET A 172 -8.86 0.21 -7.42
C MET A 172 -8.73 1.05 -8.69
N GLY A 173 -8.38 0.39 -9.80
CA GLY A 173 -8.28 1.03 -11.12
C GLY A 173 -9.60 0.95 -11.91
N LYS A 174 -9.54 1.19 -13.22
CA LYS A 174 -10.69 1.29 -14.14
C LYS A 174 -11.75 0.19 -13.99
N ASN A 175 -11.32 -1.07 -13.84
CA ASN A 175 -12.24 -2.21 -13.66
C ASN A 175 -12.58 -2.47 -12.18
N GLY A 176 -12.13 -1.59 -11.28
CA GLY A 176 -12.26 -1.77 -9.84
C GLY A 176 -13.70 -1.86 -9.36
N LYS A 177 -14.60 -1.05 -9.95
CA LYS A 177 -16.03 -1.08 -9.60
C LYS A 177 -16.66 -2.43 -9.88
N GLU A 178 -16.41 -3.00 -11.05
CA GLU A 178 -16.95 -4.31 -11.43
C GLU A 178 -16.44 -5.43 -10.49
N ILE A 179 -15.13 -5.41 -10.19
CA ILE A 179 -14.52 -6.38 -9.28
C ILE A 179 -15.13 -6.25 -7.88
N PHE A 180 -15.29 -5.01 -7.40
CA PHE A 180 -15.87 -4.73 -6.11
C PHE A 180 -17.33 -5.20 -6.01
N GLU A 181 -18.17 -4.85 -6.99
CA GLU A 181 -19.57 -5.28 -7.03
C GLU A 181 -19.69 -6.81 -7.07
N LYS A 182 -18.85 -7.50 -7.85
CA LYS A 182 -18.79 -8.97 -7.84
C LYS A 182 -18.39 -9.53 -6.48
N SER A 183 -17.44 -8.90 -5.79
CA SER A 183 -17.00 -9.36 -4.47
C SER A 183 -18.12 -9.27 -3.42
N LYS A 184 -19.04 -8.33 -3.53
CA LYS A 184 -20.22 -8.21 -2.64
C LYS A 184 -21.21 -9.37 -2.77
N ASN A 185 -21.10 -10.23 -3.78
CA ASN A 185 -21.93 -11.45 -3.86
C ASN A 185 -21.56 -12.49 -2.81
N ASP A 186 -20.28 -12.53 -2.44
CA ASP A 186 -19.73 -13.52 -1.49
C ASP A 186 -19.41 -12.92 -0.12
N TRP A 187 -19.31 -11.58 -0.04
CA TRP A 187 -18.87 -10.85 1.14
C TRP A 187 -19.85 -9.75 1.56
N ASP A 188 -20.08 -9.63 2.86
CA ASP A 188 -20.63 -8.43 3.48
C ASP A 188 -19.47 -7.54 3.88
N LEU A 189 -19.46 -6.29 3.38
CA LEU A 189 -18.36 -5.35 3.50
C LEU A 189 -18.86 -4.03 4.09
N GLU A 190 -18.25 -3.59 5.19
CA GLU A 190 -18.37 -2.20 5.66
C GLU A 190 -17.18 -1.42 5.11
N TYR A 191 -17.42 -0.34 4.37
CA TYR A 191 -16.36 0.34 3.63
C TYR A 191 -16.58 1.84 3.46
N ILE A 192 -15.49 2.54 3.15
CA ILE A 192 -15.45 3.94 2.70
C ILE A 192 -14.74 3.97 1.35
N GLU A 193 -15.26 4.76 0.42
CA GLU A 193 -14.66 4.99 -0.89
C GLU A 193 -14.16 6.44 -1.00
N LYS A 194 -12.96 6.63 -1.58
CA LYS A 194 -12.36 7.94 -1.86
C LYS A 194 -11.84 7.96 -3.29
N LYS A 195 -12.14 9.02 -4.07
CA LYS A 195 -11.57 9.21 -5.40
C LYS A 195 -10.04 9.30 -5.33
N SER A 196 -9.35 8.74 -6.32
CA SER A 196 -7.90 8.86 -6.41
C SER A 196 -7.49 10.29 -6.79
N LEU A 197 -6.41 10.79 -6.16
CA LEU A 197 -5.79 12.06 -6.51
C LEU A 197 -5.00 12.02 -7.83
N THR A 198 -4.67 10.82 -8.29
CA THR A 198 -3.73 10.62 -9.42
C THR A 198 -4.40 10.19 -10.70
N ASN A 199 -5.62 9.65 -10.64
CA ASN A 199 -6.34 9.15 -11.82
C ASN A 199 -7.85 9.17 -11.58
N GLU A 200 -8.60 9.81 -12.49
CA GLU A 200 -10.07 9.97 -12.39
C GLU A 200 -10.83 8.64 -12.48
N ASP A 201 -10.29 7.65 -13.19
CA ASP A 201 -10.87 6.31 -13.34
C ASP A 201 -10.52 5.38 -12.14
N SER A 202 -9.84 5.90 -11.13
CA SER A 202 -9.34 5.12 -9.99
C SER A 202 -9.90 5.64 -8.67
N PHE A 203 -10.00 4.75 -7.70
CA PHE A 203 -10.44 5.07 -6.35
C PHE A 203 -9.75 4.22 -5.30
N LEU A 204 -9.77 4.68 -4.08
CA LEU A 204 -9.36 3.94 -2.90
C LEU A 204 -10.59 3.34 -2.24
N LEU A 205 -10.49 2.10 -1.83
CA LEU A 205 -11.51 1.42 -1.06
C LEU A 205 -10.92 1.03 0.30
N ASN A 206 -11.45 1.60 1.38
CA ASN A 206 -11.07 1.26 2.74
C ASN A 206 -12.17 0.41 3.39
N ILE A 207 -11.91 -0.88 3.56
CA ILE A 207 -12.82 -1.83 4.19
C ILE A 207 -12.52 -1.90 5.69
N LYS A 208 -13.57 -1.68 6.51
CA LYS A 208 -13.53 -1.69 7.97
C LYS A 208 -13.85 -3.05 8.56
N LYS A 209 -14.71 -3.80 7.87
CA LYS A 209 -15.17 -5.11 8.33
C LYS A 209 -15.45 -6.00 7.13
N ILE A 210 -15.10 -7.27 7.27
CA ILE A 210 -15.38 -8.32 6.29
C ILE A 210 -16.11 -9.48 6.97
N SER A 211 -17.11 -10.03 6.33
CA SER A 211 -17.75 -11.29 6.72
C SER A 211 -18.21 -12.07 5.49
N LYS A 212 -18.05 -13.40 5.51
CA LYS A 212 -18.54 -14.25 4.41
C LYS A 212 -20.05 -14.34 4.48
N LYS A 213 -20.72 -14.18 3.34
CA LYS A 213 -22.15 -14.42 3.21
C LYS A 213 -22.44 -15.93 3.31
N ASN A 214 -23.40 -16.30 4.13
CA ASN A 214 -23.90 -17.66 4.17
C ASN A 214 -24.64 -17.95 2.86
N LYS A 215 -24.03 -18.69 1.94
CA LYS A 215 -24.74 -19.23 0.76
C LYS A 215 -25.79 -20.22 1.28
N LYS A 216 -27.07 -19.83 1.33
CA LYS A 216 -28.15 -20.80 1.55
C LYS A 216 -27.99 -21.91 0.50
N ARG A 217 -27.63 -23.12 0.93
CA ARG A 217 -27.69 -24.28 0.05
C ARG A 217 -29.14 -24.43 -0.39
N TYR A 218 -29.48 -23.99 -1.60
CA TYR A 218 -30.70 -24.43 -2.24
C TYR A 218 -30.57 -25.93 -2.40
N LYS A 219 -31.22 -26.72 -1.53
CA LYS A 219 -31.48 -28.12 -1.80
C LYS A 219 -32.32 -28.16 -3.05
N LYS A 220 -31.77 -28.66 -4.16
CA LYS A 220 -32.58 -29.07 -5.30
C LYS A 220 -33.47 -30.21 -4.79
N ASN A 221 -34.77 -29.95 -4.68
CA ASN A 221 -35.80 -30.97 -4.60
C ASN A 221 -35.92 -31.69 -5.94
#